data_c487a957c13151f7624feea9e973065c
#
_entry.id   c487a957c13151f7624feea9e973065c
#
_cell.length_a   1.000
_cell.length_b   1.000
_cell.length_c   1.000
_cell.angle_alpha   90.00
_cell.angle_beta   90.00
_cell.angle_gamma   90.00
#
_symmetry.space_group_name_H-M   'P 1'
#
loop_
_entity.id
_entity.type
_entity.pdbx_description
1 polymer ?
#
loop_
_entity_poly.entity_id
_entity_poly.type
_entity_poly.pdbx_seq_one_letter_code
_entity_poly.pdbx_strand_id
1 'polypeptide(L)'
;VQLIFAFDDARDVQVSPSPESAAGHMEVFDVAIYTVYDQNGLRFEPVPDGYAVRLVPTSVNDRDDLVRRLSVVAERNLWEVSDDEGDLPAQMAERLAVVTKGRKWWQRSSE
;
A
#
# COMPACT_ATOMS: atom_id res chain seq x y z
N VAL A 1 6.52 -10.81 8.09
CA VAL A 1 5.32 -10.06 7.70
C VAL A 1 5.45 -9.56 6.27
N GLN A 2 4.45 -9.80 5.46
CA GLN A 2 4.42 -9.35 4.08
C GLN A 2 3.55 -8.09 3.98
N LEU A 3 4.19 -6.93 4.01
CA LEU A 3 3.50 -5.66 3.86
C LEU A 3 3.04 -5.47 2.42
N ILE A 4 1.83 -4.99 2.25
CA ILE A 4 1.24 -4.76 0.93
C ILE A 4 0.98 -3.26 0.77
N PHE A 5 1.47 -2.73 -0.35
CA PHE A 5 1.27 -1.33 -0.75
C PHE A 5 0.30 -1.32 -1.94
N ALA A 6 -0.88 -0.80 -1.73
CA ALA A 6 -1.90 -0.69 -2.78
C ALA A 6 -2.05 0.78 -3.16
N PHE A 7 -1.73 1.10 -4.42
CA PHE A 7 -1.83 2.44 -4.97
C PHE A 7 -3.11 2.54 -5.80
N ASP A 8 -3.87 3.58 -5.58
CA ASP A 8 -5.06 3.85 -6.38
C ASP A 8 -4.76 4.80 -7.55
N ASP A 9 -5.79 5.18 -8.31
CA ASP A 9 -5.63 6.09 -9.44
C ASP A 9 -5.39 7.54 -9.03
N ALA A 10 -5.67 7.89 -7.78
CA ALA A 10 -5.35 9.22 -7.23
C ALA A 10 -3.91 9.30 -6.70
N ARG A 11 -3.13 8.23 -6.87
CA ARG A 11 -1.74 8.11 -6.42
C ARG A 11 -1.58 8.08 -4.90
N ASP A 12 -2.65 7.78 -4.20
CA ASP A 12 -2.58 7.49 -2.77
C ASP A 12 -2.21 6.02 -2.55
N VAL A 13 -1.66 5.75 -1.39
CA VAL A 13 -1.24 4.40 -1.03
C VAL A 13 -1.88 3.97 0.28
N GLN A 14 -2.29 2.72 0.33
CA GLN A 14 -2.74 2.07 1.55
C GLN A 14 -1.79 0.93 1.88
N VAL A 15 -1.34 0.87 3.12
CA VAL A 15 -0.44 -0.18 3.58
C VAL A 15 -1.23 -1.16 4.44
N SER A 16 -1.08 -2.43 4.16
CA SER A 16 -1.75 -3.50 4.89
C SER A 16 -0.73 -4.54 5.35
N PRO A 17 -0.98 -5.22 6.47
CA PRO A 17 -0.02 -6.18 7.03
C PRO A 17 -0.02 -7.53 6.33
N SER A 18 -0.95 -7.77 5.41
CA SER A 18 -1.04 -9.04 4.69
C SER A 18 -1.81 -8.85 3.38
N PRO A 19 -1.64 -9.76 2.41
CA PRO A 19 -2.46 -9.72 1.19
C PRO A 19 -3.96 -9.83 1.47
N GLU A 20 -4.34 -10.63 2.44
CA GLU A 20 -5.75 -10.82 2.80
C GLU A 20 -6.34 -9.52 3.36
N SER A 21 -5.61 -8.82 4.21
CA SER A 21 -6.04 -7.54 4.76
C SER A 21 -6.18 -6.49 3.66
N ALA A 22 -5.21 -6.43 2.75
CA ALA A 22 -5.26 -5.51 1.62
C ALA A 22 -6.47 -5.78 0.74
N ALA A 23 -6.70 -7.04 0.40
CA ALA A 23 -7.84 -7.44 -0.43
C ALA A 23 -9.17 -7.09 0.23
N GLY A 24 -9.26 -7.18 1.55
CA GLY A 24 -10.46 -6.84 2.30
C GLY A 24 -10.86 -5.37 2.22
N HIS A 25 -9.94 -4.49 1.83
CA HIS A 25 -10.21 -3.07 1.64
C HIS A 25 -10.52 -2.70 0.19
N MET A 26 -10.49 -3.65 -0.71
CA MET A 26 -10.74 -3.41 -2.13
C MET A 26 -12.16 -3.82 -2.50
N GLU A 27 -12.75 -3.05 -3.40
CA GLU A 27 -14.05 -3.39 -3.97
C GLU A 27 -13.85 -4.06 -5.32
N VAL A 28 -14.66 -5.07 -5.60
CA VAL A 28 -14.55 -5.86 -6.84
C VAL A 28 -14.70 -5.00 -8.10
N PHE A 29 -15.44 -3.91 -8.02
CA PHE A 29 -15.65 -3.03 -9.17
C PHE A 29 -14.45 -2.12 -9.43
N ASP A 30 -13.54 -1.99 -8.48
CA ASP A 30 -12.42 -1.05 -8.54
C ASP A 30 -11.07 -1.73 -8.73
N VAL A 31 -11.05 -3.05 -8.97
CA VAL A 31 -9.78 -3.80 -9.05
C VAL A 31 -8.83 -3.24 -10.12
N ALA A 32 -9.37 -2.67 -11.19
CA ALA A 32 -8.56 -2.16 -12.30
C ALA A 32 -7.76 -0.91 -11.94
N ILE A 33 -8.16 -0.17 -10.91
CA ILE A 33 -7.46 1.07 -10.55
C ILE A 33 -6.25 0.82 -9.66
N TYR A 34 -6.13 -0.37 -9.06
CA TYR A 34 -5.10 -0.64 -8.07
C TYR A 34 -3.83 -1.18 -8.71
N THR A 35 -2.70 -0.63 -8.27
CA THR A 35 -1.37 -1.17 -8.50
C THR A 35 -0.84 -1.63 -7.17
N VAL A 36 -0.50 -2.91 -7.04
CA VAL A 36 -0.23 -3.54 -5.75
C VAL A 36 1.15 -4.18 -5.75
N TYR A 37 1.93 -3.86 -4.71
CA TYR A 37 3.26 -4.43 -4.51
C TYR A 37 3.42 -4.87 -3.05
N ASP A 38 4.29 -5.86 -2.81
CA ASP A 38 4.78 -6.08 -1.45
C ASP A 38 6.00 -5.19 -1.19
N GLN A 39 6.58 -5.27 0.01
CA GLN A 39 7.72 -4.42 0.38
C GLN A 39 8.99 -4.70 -0.43
N ASN A 40 9.05 -5.81 -1.13
CA ASN A 40 10.19 -6.17 -1.97
C ASN A 40 9.98 -5.80 -3.44
N GLY A 41 8.81 -5.27 -3.78
CA GLY A 41 8.47 -4.90 -5.14
C GLY A 41 7.81 -6.02 -5.95
N LEU A 42 7.45 -7.12 -5.32
CA LEU A 42 6.71 -8.17 -6.00
C LEU A 42 5.29 -7.66 -6.31
N ARG A 43 4.92 -7.73 -7.58
CA ARG A 43 3.61 -7.29 -8.06
C ARG A 43 2.54 -8.31 -7.73
N PHE A 44 1.43 -7.83 -7.18
CA PHE A 44 0.22 -8.63 -6.99
C PHE A 44 -0.85 -8.13 -7.93
N GLU A 45 -1.69 -9.05 -8.39
CA GLU A 45 -2.83 -8.70 -9.22
C GLU A 45 -4.12 -8.89 -8.42
N PRO A 46 -4.94 -7.83 -8.27
CA PRO A 46 -6.25 -8.00 -7.65
C PRO A 46 -7.19 -8.67 -8.63
N VAL A 47 -7.79 -9.77 -8.19
CA VAL A 47 -8.67 -10.61 -9.02
C VAL A 47 -10.03 -10.69 -8.35
N PRO A 48 -11.12 -10.45 -9.09
CA PRO A 48 -12.47 -10.65 -8.53
C PRO A 48 -12.70 -12.11 -8.16
N ASP A 49 -13.29 -12.33 -6.99
CA ASP A 49 -13.65 -13.65 -6.48
C ASP A 49 -15.03 -13.54 -5.85
N GLY A 50 -16.07 -13.71 -6.66
CA GLY A 50 -17.44 -13.43 -6.24
C GLY A 50 -17.62 -11.94 -5.95
N TYR A 51 -18.03 -11.62 -4.74
CA TYR A 51 -18.15 -10.23 -4.28
C TYR A 51 -16.90 -9.73 -3.55
N ALA A 52 -15.89 -10.57 -3.46
CA ALA A 52 -14.65 -10.24 -2.80
C ALA A 52 -13.52 -10.06 -3.82
N VAL A 53 -12.38 -9.61 -3.34
CA VAL A 53 -11.15 -9.48 -4.12
C VAL A 53 -10.10 -10.40 -3.52
N ARG A 54 -9.33 -11.06 -4.39
CA ARG A 54 -8.19 -11.87 -4.00
C ARG A 54 -6.94 -11.29 -4.64
N LEU A 55 -5.87 -11.15 -3.88
CA LEU A 55 -4.58 -10.72 -4.40
C LEU A 55 -3.76 -11.94 -4.77
N VAL A 56 -3.34 -12.00 -6.04
CA VAL A 56 -2.56 -13.11 -6.57
C VAL A 56 -1.16 -12.62 -6.87
N PRO A 57 -0.10 -13.27 -6.32
CA PRO A 57 1.26 -12.88 -6.64
C PRO A 57 1.56 -13.20 -8.11
N THR A 58 2.28 -12.29 -8.76
CA THR A 58 2.73 -12.45 -10.14
C THR A 58 4.21 -12.80 -10.17
N SER A 59 4.75 -13.04 -11.36
CA SER A 59 6.18 -13.23 -11.55
C SER A 59 6.93 -11.90 -11.76
N VAL A 60 6.22 -10.78 -11.74
CA VAL A 60 6.82 -9.46 -11.96
C VAL A 60 7.35 -8.90 -10.65
N ASN A 61 8.60 -8.47 -10.68
CA ASN A 61 9.21 -7.75 -9.57
C ASN A 61 9.71 -6.42 -10.08
N ASP A 62 9.18 -5.32 -9.57
CA ASP A 62 9.55 -3.97 -9.99
C ASP A 62 9.68 -3.07 -8.77
N ARG A 63 10.75 -3.27 -8.03
CA ARG A 63 11.03 -2.49 -6.84
C ARG A 63 11.27 -1.01 -7.17
N ASP A 64 11.83 -0.73 -8.33
CA ASP A 64 12.06 0.65 -8.77
C ASP A 64 10.75 1.42 -8.94
N ASP A 65 9.72 0.78 -9.50
CA ASP A 65 8.41 1.41 -9.62
C ASP A 65 7.76 1.61 -8.25
N LEU A 66 7.90 0.64 -7.35
CA LEU A 66 7.41 0.78 -5.97
C LEU A 66 8.04 1.98 -5.29
N VAL A 67 9.37 2.09 -5.35
CA VAL A 67 10.11 3.19 -4.73
C VAL A 67 9.70 4.52 -5.34
N ARG A 68 9.56 4.60 -6.66
CA ARG A 68 9.14 5.81 -7.35
C ARG A 68 7.76 6.27 -6.88
N ARG A 69 6.81 5.35 -6.77
CA ARG A 69 5.45 5.67 -6.32
C ARG A 69 5.43 6.13 -4.87
N LEU A 70 6.20 5.48 -4.02
CA LEU A 70 6.30 5.88 -2.61
C LEU A 70 6.97 7.24 -2.45
N SER A 71 7.94 7.55 -3.29
CA SER A 71 8.58 8.87 -3.29
C SER A 71 7.58 9.98 -3.61
N VAL A 72 6.67 9.74 -4.55
CA VAL A 72 5.62 10.71 -4.89
C VAL A 72 4.69 10.93 -3.68
N VAL A 73 4.31 9.87 -2.99
CA VAL A 73 3.45 9.97 -1.80
C VAL A 73 4.16 10.76 -0.70
N ALA A 74 5.44 10.48 -0.45
CA ALA A 74 6.24 11.20 0.55
C ALA A 74 6.32 12.69 0.22
N GLU A 75 6.58 13.01 -1.04
CA GLU A 75 6.67 14.38 -1.51
C GLU A 75 5.34 15.14 -1.31
N ARG A 76 4.23 14.50 -1.66
CA ARG A 76 2.90 15.10 -1.50
C ARG A 76 2.55 15.38 -0.04
N ASN A 77 3.07 14.58 0.88
CA ASN A 77 2.82 14.73 2.31
C ASN A 77 3.92 15.51 3.02
N LEU A 78 4.90 16.01 2.29
CA LEU A 78 6.05 16.75 2.82
C LEU A 78 6.84 15.93 3.85
N TRP A 79 6.89 14.61 3.67
CA TRP A 79 7.66 13.74 4.54
C TRP A 79 9.11 13.72 4.10
N GLU A 80 10.00 13.85 5.07
CA GLU A 80 11.42 13.67 4.82
C GLU A 80 11.73 12.17 4.82
N VAL A 81 12.35 11.72 3.76
CA VAL A 81 12.87 10.36 3.66
C VAL A 81 14.34 10.45 3.33
N SER A 82 15.13 9.62 4.00
CA SER A 82 16.57 9.65 3.87
C SER A 82 17.06 8.41 3.10
N ASP A 83 17.88 8.65 2.08
CA ASP A 83 18.54 7.56 1.36
C ASP A 83 19.54 6.81 2.25
N ASP A 84 20.03 7.46 3.29
CA ASP A 84 21.03 6.90 4.19
C ASP A 84 20.43 6.02 5.29
N GLU A 85 19.12 6.12 5.53
CA GLU A 85 18.45 5.38 6.60
C GLU A 85 17.86 4.07 6.12
N GLY A 86 18.20 3.66 4.92
CA GLY A 86 17.81 2.36 4.38
C GLY A 86 16.58 2.40 3.51
N ASP A 87 15.80 1.37 3.63
CA ASP A 87 14.77 0.98 2.68
C ASP A 87 13.57 1.93 2.69
N LEU A 88 13.29 2.59 1.57
CA LEU A 88 12.15 3.49 1.45
C LEU A 88 10.80 2.80 1.75
N PRO A 89 10.53 1.59 1.27
CA PRO A 89 9.29 0.92 1.66
C PRO A 89 9.13 0.75 3.17
N ALA A 90 10.20 0.44 3.89
CA ALA A 90 10.14 0.31 5.34
C ALA A 90 9.86 1.64 6.03
N GLN A 91 10.52 2.72 5.58
CA GLN A 91 10.27 4.07 6.11
C GLN A 91 8.83 4.51 5.86
N MET A 92 8.33 4.29 4.66
CA MET A 92 6.96 4.67 4.30
C MET A 92 5.94 3.84 5.06
N ALA A 93 6.18 2.55 5.24
CA ALA A 93 5.28 1.68 5.99
C ALA A 93 5.14 2.17 7.44
N GLU A 94 6.25 2.56 8.07
CA GLU A 94 6.24 3.07 9.42
C GLU A 94 5.43 4.36 9.52
N ARG A 95 5.65 5.31 8.61
CA ARG A 95 4.92 6.58 8.61
C ARG A 95 3.43 6.39 8.34
N LEU A 96 3.09 5.56 7.36
CA LEU A 96 1.70 5.30 7.01
C LEU A 96 0.98 4.53 8.11
N ALA A 97 1.65 3.59 8.77
CA ALA A 97 1.08 2.87 9.89
C ALA A 97 0.74 3.79 11.06
N VAL A 98 1.61 4.74 11.36
CA VAL A 98 1.38 5.74 12.41
C VAL A 98 0.17 6.60 12.06
N VAL A 99 0.12 7.12 10.83
CA VAL A 99 -0.99 7.95 10.37
C VAL A 99 -2.30 7.16 10.41
N THR A 100 -2.29 5.94 9.92
CA THR A 100 -3.47 5.09 9.88
C THR A 100 -3.97 4.75 11.28
N LYS A 101 -3.07 4.41 12.20
CA LYS A 101 -3.42 4.13 13.59
C LYS A 101 -4.02 5.36 14.26
N GLY A 102 -3.40 6.52 14.07
CA GLY A 102 -3.88 7.76 14.63
C GLY A 102 -5.28 8.11 14.11
N ARG A 103 -5.48 7.99 12.82
CA ARG A 103 -6.76 8.27 12.19
C ARG A 103 -7.83 7.30 12.65
N LYS A 104 -7.52 6.01 12.68
CA LYS A 104 -8.45 4.97 13.11
C LYS A 104 -8.87 5.14 14.56
N TRP A 105 -7.91 5.42 15.43
CA TRP A 105 -8.17 5.70 16.83
C TRP A 105 -9.06 6.93 16.99
N TRP A 106 -8.76 7.95 16.23
CA TRP A 106 -9.49 9.21 16.22
C TRP A 106 -10.94 9.01 15.76
N GLN A 107 -11.15 8.24 14.73
CA GLN A 107 -12.49 7.92 14.24
C GLN A 107 -13.33 7.23 15.31
N ARG A 108 -12.75 6.29 16.02
CA ARG A 108 -13.46 5.60 17.09
C ARG A 108 -13.82 6.53 18.24
N SER A 109 -12.96 7.44 18.58
CA SER A 109 -13.24 8.38 19.68
C SER A 109 -14.26 9.45 19.28
N SER A 110 -14.44 9.69 18.00
CA SER A 110 -15.44 10.65 17.51
C SER A 110 -16.82 10.02 17.30
N GLU A 111 -16.89 8.72 17.37
CA GLU A 111 -18.15 7.99 17.27
C GLU A 111 -18.78 7.78 18.64
#